data_e0d70ecbac16fd0cd8cebc4c76eacc72
#
_entry.id   e0d70ecbac16fd0cd8cebc4c76eacc72
#
_cell.length_a   1.000
_cell.length_b   1.000
_cell.length_c   1.000
_cell.angle_alpha   90.00
_cell.angle_beta   90.00
_cell.angle_gamma   90.00
#
_symmetry.space_group_name_H-M   'P 1'
#
loop_
_entity.id
_entity.type
_entity.pdbx_description
1 polymer ?
#
loop_
_entity_poly.entity_id
_entity_poly.type
_entity_poly.pdbx_seq_one_letter_code
_entity_poly.pdbx_strand_id
1 'polypeptide(L)'
;MDFNDTPEQAKFRAKCREWLEANAELKENKSGGHSDSTLEDHLKVAKAWQQKKYEAGWAMLHWPKEYGGIEASPIERIIWGQEEAKFNVPGGIFEIGLGMCGPVMMQYATEEQKDRYLAPMAEGKEIWCQLFSEPAAGSDVAGLRSKAERDGDDWIINGQKVWTSGAHYSDFGILVVRHDPDVAKHKGLTFFFVDMKSPGITVKPIKQITGQAGTGAGFNEVYFDDVRIPDSQRLGEIGDGWKVAITTLMNERLAVGDAKGSDIEEAL
;
A
#
# COMPACT_ATOMS: atom_id res chain seq x y z
N MET A 1 4.73 9.58 32.73
CA MET A 1 5.15 8.88 31.50
C MET A 1 6.22 9.76 30.87
N ASP A 2 7.40 9.24 30.58
CA ASP A 2 8.47 10.02 29.96
C ASP A 2 8.35 9.88 28.42
N PHE A 3 8.22 10.97 27.72
CA PHE A 3 8.10 11.03 26.26
C PHE A 3 9.40 11.52 25.58
N ASN A 4 10.48 11.70 26.37
CA ASN A 4 11.76 12.08 25.81
C ASN A 4 12.42 10.91 25.10
N ASP A 5 13.15 11.21 24.02
CA ASP A 5 13.96 10.20 23.33
C ASP A 5 15.05 9.63 24.25
N THR A 6 15.30 8.33 24.17
CA THR A 6 16.54 7.76 24.71
C THR A 6 17.75 8.30 23.93
N PRO A 7 18.99 8.17 24.44
CA PRO A 7 20.19 8.59 23.70
C PRO A 7 20.29 7.98 22.29
N GLU A 8 19.89 6.71 22.13
CA GLU A 8 19.88 5.99 20.85
C GLU A 8 18.82 6.57 19.91
N GLN A 9 17.61 6.82 20.43
CA GLN A 9 16.51 7.43 19.67
C GLN A 9 16.85 8.86 19.25
N ALA A 10 17.45 9.67 20.14
CA ALA A 10 17.92 11.01 19.81
C ALA A 10 18.98 11.01 18.69
N LYS A 11 19.90 10.03 18.73
CA LYS A 11 20.90 9.85 17.67
C LYS A 11 20.24 9.47 16.34
N PHE A 12 19.25 8.56 16.36
CA PHE A 12 18.50 8.18 15.16
C PHE A 12 17.73 9.38 14.60
N ARG A 13 17.04 10.14 15.46
CA ARG A 13 16.34 11.38 15.09
C ARG A 13 17.26 12.40 14.44
N ALA A 14 18.45 12.60 15.00
CA ALA A 14 19.44 13.52 14.43
C ALA A 14 19.86 13.09 13.02
N LYS A 15 20.08 11.78 12.81
CA LYS A 15 20.40 11.21 11.48
C LYS A 15 19.27 11.41 10.48
N CYS A 16 18.01 11.17 10.90
CA CYS A 16 16.83 11.43 10.05
C CYS A 16 16.76 12.90 9.62
N ARG A 17 16.89 13.81 10.58
CA ARG A 17 16.82 15.26 10.35
C ARG A 17 17.92 15.73 9.42
N GLU A 18 19.17 15.35 9.66
CA GLU A 18 20.31 15.71 8.81
C GLU A 18 20.07 15.29 7.34
N TRP A 19 19.57 14.07 7.12
CA TRP A 19 19.28 13.62 5.77
C TRP A 19 18.12 14.39 5.13
N LEU A 20 17.06 14.65 5.89
CA LEU A 20 15.88 15.38 5.41
C LEU A 20 16.22 16.84 5.08
N GLU A 21 16.97 17.52 5.93
CA GLU A 21 17.43 18.91 5.70
C GLU A 21 18.30 19.03 4.44
N ALA A 22 19.10 18.00 4.13
CA ALA A 22 19.91 17.96 2.91
C ALA A 22 19.14 17.63 1.64
N ASN A 23 17.90 17.07 1.75
CA ASN A 23 17.22 16.46 0.61
C ASN A 23 15.80 16.98 0.35
N ALA A 24 15.21 17.74 1.28
CA ALA A 24 13.84 18.25 1.19
C ALA A 24 13.75 19.68 1.74
N GLU A 25 12.74 20.43 1.31
CA GLU A 25 12.45 21.76 1.79
C GLU A 25 11.55 21.69 3.03
N LEU A 26 11.86 22.48 4.05
CA LEU A 26 10.99 22.64 5.21
C LEU A 26 9.63 23.19 4.78
N LYS A 27 8.57 22.71 5.40
CA LYS A 27 7.25 23.32 5.24
C LYS A 27 7.31 24.75 5.74
N GLU A 28 7.03 25.70 4.86
CA GLU A 28 6.71 27.06 5.28
C GLU A 28 5.26 27.04 5.81
N ASN A 29 4.99 27.73 6.91
CA ASN A 29 3.65 27.95 7.47
C ASN A 29 2.78 28.80 6.52
N LYS A 30 2.63 28.39 5.28
CA LYS A 30 1.71 29.00 4.30
C LYS A 30 0.46 28.15 4.23
N SER A 31 -0.60 28.63 4.86
CA SER A 31 -1.95 28.12 4.68
C SER A 31 -2.30 28.07 3.19
N GLY A 32 -2.54 26.84 2.67
CA GLY A 32 -3.48 26.52 1.61
C GLY A 32 -3.34 27.27 0.29
N GLY A 33 -2.26 27.07 -0.46
CA GLY A 33 -2.30 27.24 -1.91
C GLY A 33 -2.85 25.95 -2.54
N HIS A 34 -3.99 26.01 -3.24
CA HIS A 34 -4.38 24.94 -4.16
C HIS A 34 -3.28 24.87 -5.22
N SER A 35 -2.51 23.80 -5.21
CA SER A 35 -1.58 23.52 -6.30
C SER A 35 -2.42 23.08 -7.51
N ASP A 36 -2.29 23.80 -8.64
CA ASP A 36 -2.86 23.39 -9.94
C ASP A 36 -2.13 22.16 -10.54
N SER A 37 -1.36 21.43 -9.75
CA SER A 37 -0.60 20.26 -10.18
C SER A 37 -1.55 19.11 -10.55
N THR A 38 -1.28 18.48 -11.70
CA THR A 38 -2.02 17.30 -12.15
C THR A 38 -1.65 16.08 -11.32
N LEU A 39 -2.46 15.01 -11.41
CA LEU A 39 -2.11 13.71 -10.82
C LEU A 39 -0.76 13.20 -11.35
N GLU A 40 -0.50 13.39 -12.65
CA GLU A 40 0.74 12.97 -13.29
C GLU A 40 1.96 13.69 -12.69
N ASP A 41 1.85 15.01 -12.47
CA ASP A 41 2.90 15.80 -11.82
C ASP A 41 3.15 15.30 -10.39
N HIS A 42 2.07 15.05 -9.65
CA HIS A 42 2.16 14.52 -8.28
C HIS A 42 2.84 13.15 -8.25
N LEU A 43 2.45 12.22 -9.13
CA LEU A 43 3.07 10.91 -9.23
C LEU A 43 4.55 10.99 -9.61
N LYS A 44 4.91 11.89 -10.53
CA LYS A 44 6.30 12.11 -10.93
C LYS A 44 7.17 12.56 -9.73
N VAL A 45 6.68 13.54 -8.98
CA VAL A 45 7.39 14.03 -7.78
C VAL A 45 7.47 12.95 -6.70
N ALA A 46 6.37 12.20 -6.48
CA ALA A 46 6.33 11.12 -5.50
C ALA A 46 7.31 9.99 -5.85
N LYS A 47 7.37 9.57 -7.13
CA LYS A 47 8.31 8.55 -7.60
C LYS A 47 9.76 9.02 -7.44
N ALA A 48 10.07 10.26 -7.77
CA ALA A 48 11.41 10.83 -7.60
C ALA A 48 11.82 10.88 -6.11
N TRP A 49 10.90 11.25 -5.22
CA TRP A 49 11.14 11.25 -3.77
C TRP A 49 11.34 9.83 -3.23
N GLN A 50 10.52 8.88 -3.65
CA GLN A 50 10.63 7.48 -3.25
C GLN A 50 11.97 6.87 -3.71
N GLN A 51 12.38 7.15 -4.94
CA GLN A 51 13.67 6.72 -5.47
C GLN A 51 14.83 7.28 -4.64
N LYS A 52 14.78 8.57 -4.29
CA LYS A 52 15.81 9.20 -3.44
C LYS A 52 15.87 8.56 -2.05
N LYS A 53 14.73 8.23 -1.44
CA LYS A 53 14.66 7.49 -0.18
C LYS A 53 15.24 6.09 -0.33
N TYR A 54 14.93 5.40 -1.42
CA TYR A 54 15.43 4.07 -1.70
C TYR A 54 16.96 4.02 -1.78
N GLU A 55 17.55 4.90 -2.58
CA GLU A 55 19.00 5.02 -2.75
C GLU A 55 19.75 5.31 -1.44
N ALA A 56 19.10 6.03 -0.53
CA ALA A 56 19.65 6.38 0.79
C ALA A 56 19.29 5.38 1.92
N GLY A 57 18.52 4.32 1.62
CA GLY A 57 18.09 3.31 2.60
C GLY A 57 16.94 3.75 3.52
N TRP A 58 16.19 4.80 3.16
CA TRP A 58 15.07 5.32 3.95
C TRP A 58 13.68 4.89 3.44
N ALA A 59 13.62 4.17 2.33
CA ALA A 59 12.34 3.79 1.69
C ALA A 59 11.60 2.68 2.44
N MET A 60 12.31 1.69 2.97
CA MET A 60 11.74 0.46 3.55
C MET A 60 12.22 0.27 4.99
N LEU A 61 11.92 1.23 5.87
CA LEU A 61 12.44 1.24 7.25
C LEU A 61 12.19 -0.07 8.00
N HIS A 62 10.99 -0.67 7.86
CA HIS A 62 10.57 -1.87 8.59
C HIS A 62 10.86 -3.19 7.88
N TRP A 63 11.31 -3.16 6.62
CA TRP A 63 11.61 -4.38 5.90
C TRP A 63 12.87 -5.06 6.44
N PRO A 64 12.98 -6.40 6.29
CA PRO A 64 14.20 -7.14 6.56
C PRO A 64 15.39 -6.62 5.72
N LYS A 65 16.58 -6.74 6.26
CA LYS A 65 17.81 -6.31 5.58
C LYS A 65 18.05 -7.02 4.25
N GLU A 66 17.65 -8.29 4.17
CA GLU A 66 17.72 -9.08 2.94
C GLU A 66 16.96 -8.49 1.77
N TYR A 67 15.89 -7.69 2.06
CA TYR A 67 15.09 -6.97 1.07
C TYR A 67 15.40 -5.46 1.05
N GLY A 68 16.54 -5.05 1.58
CA GLY A 68 17.01 -3.66 1.54
C GLY A 68 16.45 -2.76 2.65
N GLY A 69 15.72 -3.30 3.62
CA GLY A 69 15.25 -2.57 4.81
C GLY A 69 16.33 -2.38 5.86
N ILE A 70 16.01 -1.66 6.93
CA ILE A 70 16.91 -1.48 8.08
C ILE A 70 16.37 -2.13 9.37
N GLU A 71 15.24 -2.85 9.29
CA GLU A 71 14.58 -3.48 10.44
C GLU A 71 14.28 -2.48 11.57
N ALA A 72 13.91 -1.25 11.19
CA ALA A 72 13.63 -0.19 12.14
C ALA A 72 12.54 -0.61 13.12
N SER A 73 12.79 -0.35 14.39
CA SER A 73 11.82 -0.54 15.47
C SER A 73 10.58 0.35 15.27
N PRO A 74 9.43 0.04 15.88
CA PRO A 74 8.24 0.90 15.82
C PRO A 74 8.51 2.35 16.23
N ILE A 75 9.36 2.56 17.25
CA ILE A 75 9.73 3.92 17.71
C ILE A 75 10.58 4.65 16.65
N GLU A 76 11.52 3.98 16.01
CA GLU A 76 12.33 4.60 14.95
C GLU A 76 11.46 5.00 13.75
N ARG A 77 10.44 4.20 13.40
CA ARG A 77 9.48 4.55 12.34
C ARG A 77 8.66 5.79 12.71
N ILE A 78 8.20 5.88 13.97
CA ILE A 78 7.51 7.07 14.49
C ILE A 78 8.44 8.28 14.43
N ILE A 79 9.70 8.15 14.85
CA ILE A 79 10.70 9.23 14.78
C ILE A 79 10.88 9.70 13.33
N TRP A 80 11.03 8.78 12.38
CA TRP A 80 11.11 9.13 10.97
C TRP A 80 9.88 9.91 10.51
N GLY A 81 8.67 9.42 10.79
CA GLY A 81 7.42 10.08 10.43
C GLY A 81 7.29 11.50 11.01
N GLN A 82 7.69 11.68 12.27
CA GLN A 82 7.71 12.98 12.93
C GLN A 82 8.70 13.96 12.27
N GLU A 83 9.87 13.48 11.90
CA GLU A 83 10.85 14.33 11.22
C GLU A 83 10.43 14.64 9.78
N GLU A 84 9.97 13.60 9.00
CA GLU A 84 9.52 13.78 7.62
C GLU A 84 8.30 14.73 7.53
N ALA A 85 7.41 14.72 8.51
CA ALA A 85 6.23 15.57 8.55
C ALA A 85 6.55 17.08 8.54
N LYS A 86 7.75 17.47 8.93
CA LYS A 86 8.21 18.88 8.94
C LYS A 86 8.60 19.38 7.54
N PHE A 87 8.73 18.50 6.57
CA PHE A 87 9.21 18.83 5.23
C PHE A 87 8.10 18.74 4.19
N ASN A 88 8.22 19.54 3.14
CA ASN A 88 7.30 19.55 2.00
C ASN A 88 7.64 18.40 1.06
N VAL A 89 7.18 17.19 1.38
CA VAL A 89 7.42 15.95 0.64
C VAL A 89 6.12 15.26 0.28
N PRO A 90 6.04 14.58 -0.87
CA PRO A 90 4.85 13.84 -1.26
C PRO A 90 4.68 12.61 -0.35
N GLY A 91 3.44 12.33 0.03
CA GLY A 91 3.07 11.14 0.81
C GLY A 91 1.82 10.47 0.23
N GLY A 92 1.45 9.30 0.79
CA GLY A 92 0.19 8.63 0.48
C GLY A 92 0.21 7.71 -0.75
N ILE A 93 1.30 7.63 -1.51
CA ILE A 93 1.35 6.88 -2.77
C ILE A 93 1.88 5.44 -2.58
N PHE A 94 2.89 5.26 -1.76
CA PHE A 94 3.62 3.99 -1.65
C PHE A 94 3.32 3.20 -0.36
N GLU A 95 2.58 3.77 0.58
CA GLU A 95 2.33 3.19 1.90
C GLU A 95 1.64 1.83 1.81
N ILE A 96 0.66 1.65 0.90
CA ILE A 96 -0.02 0.37 0.68
C ILE A 96 0.96 -0.67 0.14
N GLY A 97 1.73 -0.30 -0.88
CA GLY A 97 2.75 -1.17 -1.45
C GLY A 97 3.76 -1.62 -0.40
N LEU A 98 4.41 -0.67 0.26
CA LEU A 98 5.50 -0.93 1.20
C LEU A 98 5.02 -1.53 2.53
N GLY A 99 3.89 -1.06 3.05
CA GLY A 99 3.40 -1.44 4.37
C GLY A 99 2.51 -2.68 4.39
N MET A 100 1.90 -3.05 3.26
CA MET A 100 0.91 -4.14 3.19
C MET A 100 1.28 -5.18 2.13
N CYS A 101 1.45 -4.75 0.86
CA CYS A 101 1.70 -5.67 -0.24
C CYS A 101 3.10 -6.31 -0.14
N GLY A 102 4.15 -5.53 0.12
CA GLY A 102 5.52 -6.01 0.26
C GLY A 102 5.67 -7.09 1.34
N PRO A 103 5.22 -6.87 2.58
CA PRO A 103 5.24 -7.90 3.63
C PRO A 103 4.51 -9.20 3.26
N VAL A 104 3.38 -9.10 2.54
CA VAL A 104 2.65 -10.29 2.07
C VAL A 104 3.43 -11.01 0.97
N MET A 105 4.02 -10.28 0.03
CA MET A 105 4.89 -10.85 -1.00
C MET A 105 6.09 -11.55 -0.38
N MET A 106 6.76 -10.95 0.61
CA MET A 106 7.89 -11.58 1.31
C MET A 106 7.51 -12.91 1.95
N GLN A 107 6.29 -13.02 2.48
CA GLN A 107 5.85 -14.21 3.22
C GLN A 107 5.31 -15.32 2.31
N TYR A 108 4.63 -14.97 1.21
CA TYR A 108 3.83 -15.94 0.43
C TYR A 108 4.25 -16.08 -1.03
N ALA A 109 5.03 -15.16 -1.58
CA ALA A 109 5.50 -15.24 -2.95
C ALA A 109 6.68 -16.22 -3.10
N THR A 110 6.90 -16.71 -4.32
CA THR A 110 8.11 -17.46 -4.67
C THR A 110 9.34 -16.55 -4.67
N GLU A 111 10.54 -17.11 -4.57
CA GLU A 111 11.77 -16.31 -4.61
C GLU A 111 11.87 -15.52 -5.93
N GLU A 112 11.52 -16.14 -7.06
CA GLU A 112 11.49 -15.46 -8.37
C GLU A 112 10.54 -14.26 -8.38
N GLN A 113 9.36 -14.37 -7.73
CA GLN A 113 8.44 -13.26 -7.60
C GLN A 113 8.97 -12.16 -6.68
N LYS A 114 9.60 -12.53 -5.57
CA LYS A 114 10.24 -11.56 -4.66
C LYS A 114 11.31 -10.77 -5.39
N ASP A 115 12.18 -11.44 -6.12
CA ASP A 115 13.23 -10.81 -6.93
C ASP A 115 12.65 -9.86 -7.99
N ARG A 116 11.53 -10.25 -8.61
CA ARG A 116 10.88 -9.43 -9.66
C ARG A 116 10.14 -8.21 -9.11
N TYR A 117 9.46 -8.33 -7.96
CA TYR A 117 8.48 -7.33 -7.54
C TYR A 117 8.90 -6.46 -6.36
N LEU A 118 9.72 -6.95 -5.42
CA LEU A 118 10.03 -6.20 -4.20
C LEU A 118 10.89 -4.96 -4.47
N ALA A 119 11.95 -5.09 -5.26
CA ALA A 119 12.82 -3.94 -5.56
C ALA A 119 12.09 -2.84 -6.35
N PRO A 120 11.36 -3.11 -7.47
CA PRO A 120 10.59 -2.08 -8.17
C PRO A 120 9.50 -1.42 -7.31
N MET A 121 8.88 -2.16 -6.39
CA MET A 121 7.93 -1.61 -5.41
C MET A 121 8.64 -0.64 -4.45
N ALA A 122 9.77 -1.02 -3.89
CA ALA A 122 10.55 -0.22 -2.96
C ALA A 122 11.14 1.04 -3.60
N GLU A 123 11.60 0.93 -4.84
CA GLU A 123 12.12 2.04 -5.64
C GLU A 123 11.03 3.05 -6.06
N GLY A 124 9.75 2.70 -5.94
CA GLY A 124 8.64 3.52 -6.41
C GLY A 124 8.42 3.45 -7.92
N LYS A 125 8.99 2.47 -8.62
CA LYS A 125 8.74 2.23 -10.06
C LYS A 125 7.35 1.66 -10.29
N GLU A 126 6.91 0.76 -9.40
CA GLU A 126 5.62 0.09 -9.44
C GLU A 126 4.80 0.45 -8.20
N ILE A 127 3.56 0.89 -8.42
CA ILE A 127 2.62 1.26 -7.36
C ILE A 127 1.62 0.12 -7.16
N TRP A 128 1.34 -0.21 -5.91
CA TRP A 128 0.47 -1.32 -5.54
C TRP A 128 -0.73 -0.86 -4.72
N CYS A 129 -1.90 -1.48 -4.96
CA CYS A 129 -3.13 -1.25 -4.21
C CYS A 129 -3.66 -2.52 -3.55
N GLN A 130 -4.70 -2.37 -2.69
CA GLN A 130 -5.35 -3.44 -1.96
C GLN A 130 -6.81 -3.59 -2.40
N LEU A 131 -7.16 -4.76 -2.95
CA LEU A 131 -8.46 -5.08 -3.54
C LEU A 131 -9.24 -6.05 -2.61
N PHE A 132 -9.76 -5.53 -1.49
CA PHE A 132 -10.43 -6.33 -0.46
C PHE A 132 -11.92 -6.05 -0.38
N SER A 133 -12.29 -4.84 0.04
CA SER A 133 -13.68 -4.47 0.32
C SER A 133 -14.57 -4.59 -0.90
N GLU A 134 -15.82 -4.99 -0.67
CA GLU A 134 -16.89 -5.04 -1.66
C GLU A 134 -18.10 -4.22 -1.17
N PRO A 135 -19.05 -3.85 -2.03
CA PRO A 135 -20.25 -3.13 -1.60
C PRO A 135 -21.01 -3.80 -0.46
N ALA A 136 -20.97 -5.14 -0.38
CA ALA A 136 -21.65 -5.93 0.65
C ALA A 136 -20.68 -6.53 1.70
N ALA A 137 -19.38 -6.29 1.62
CA ALA A 137 -18.36 -6.91 2.48
C ALA A 137 -17.24 -5.92 2.79
N GLY A 138 -17.34 -5.22 3.90
CA GLY A 138 -16.31 -4.34 4.46
C GLY A 138 -15.67 -5.01 5.68
N SER A 139 -16.18 -4.74 6.89
CA SER A 139 -15.68 -5.34 8.14
C SER A 139 -15.77 -6.88 8.14
N ASP A 140 -16.79 -7.46 7.50
CA ASP A 140 -16.88 -8.90 7.24
C ASP A 140 -16.21 -9.23 5.88
N VAL A 141 -14.88 -9.09 5.81
CA VAL A 141 -14.10 -9.44 4.62
C VAL A 141 -14.37 -10.88 4.17
N ALA A 142 -14.56 -11.82 5.11
CA ALA A 142 -14.87 -13.20 4.76
C ALA A 142 -16.23 -13.38 4.06
N GLY A 143 -17.09 -12.38 4.10
CA GLY A 143 -18.38 -12.34 3.39
C GLY A 143 -18.29 -11.90 1.93
N LEU A 144 -17.11 -11.65 1.39
CA LEU A 144 -16.90 -11.23 0.01
C LEU A 144 -17.46 -12.23 -1.01
N ARG A 145 -17.85 -11.70 -2.18
CA ARG A 145 -18.57 -12.45 -3.24
C ARG A 145 -17.88 -12.43 -4.59
N SER A 146 -16.88 -11.57 -4.81
CA SER A 146 -16.07 -11.65 -6.04
C SER A 146 -15.51 -13.06 -6.16
N LYS A 147 -15.78 -13.72 -7.29
CA LYS A 147 -15.49 -15.14 -7.47
C LYS A 147 -14.26 -15.36 -8.32
N ALA A 148 -13.62 -16.52 -8.11
CA ALA A 148 -12.56 -17.06 -8.92
C ALA A 148 -12.94 -18.47 -9.35
N GLU A 149 -13.01 -18.69 -10.65
CA GLU A 149 -13.30 -20.00 -11.24
C GLU A 149 -12.04 -20.51 -11.95
N ARG A 150 -11.64 -21.75 -11.67
CA ARG A 150 -10.43 -22.30 -12.28
C ARG A 150 -10.67 -22.68 -13.74
N ASP A 151 -9.76 -22.29 -14.62
CA ASP A 151 -9.76 -22.64 -16.05
C ASP A 151 -8.33 -23.07 -16.46
N GLY A 152 -8.05 -24.36 -16.35
CA GLY A 152 -6.73 -24.92 -16.57
C GLY A 152 -5.71 -24.43 -15.56
N ASP A 153 -4.66 -23.76 -16.05
CA ASP A 153 -3.59 -23.15 -15.23
C ASP A 153 -3.90 -21.70 -14.86
N ASP A 154 -5.08 -21.20 -15.20
CA ASP A 154 -5.53 -19.85 -14.92
C ASP A 154 -6.77 -19.84 -14.02
N TRP A 155 -7.11 -18.64 -13.57
CA TRP A 155 -8.32 -18.32 -12.83
C TRP A 155 -9.08 -17.21 -13.56
N ILE A 156 -10.40 -17.36 -13.65
CA ILE A 156 -11.30 -16.33 -14.19
C ILE A 156 -11.96 -15.61 -13.02
N ILE A 157 -11.70 -14.31 -12.94
CA ILE A 157 -12.19 -13.48 -11.84
C ILE A 157 -13.36 -12.63 -12.31
N ASN A 158 -14.45 -12.67 -11.53
CA ASN A 158 -15.63 -11.84 -11.73
C ASN A 158 -16.09 -11.22 -10.43
N GLY A 159 -16.40 -9.93 -10.43
CA GLY A 159 -16.89 -9.22 -9.26
C GLY A 159 -16.56 -7.74 -9.21
N GLN A 160 -16.67 -7.17 -8.02
CA GLN A 160 -16.42 -5.75 -7.79
C GLN A 160 -15.73 -5.54 -6.45
N LYS A 161 -14.70 -4.70 -6.45
CA LYS A 161 -14.08 -4.15 -5.25
C LYS A 161 -14.40 -2.66 -5.12
N VAL A 162 -14.44 -2.16 -3.89
CA VAL A 162 -14.76 -0.76 -3.59
C VAL A 162 -13.83 -0.21 -2.53
N TRP A 163 -13.75 1.11 -2.42
CA TRP A 163 -12.87 1.83 -1.49
C TRP A 163 -11.38 1.54 -1.72
N THR A 164 -11.03 1.15 -2.95
CA THR A 164 -9.63 0.87 -3.30
C THR A 164 -8.85 2.16 -3.50
N SER A 165 -8.02 2.51 -2.51
CA SER A 165 -7.17 3.70 -2.58
C SER A 165 -6.17 3.59 -3.71
N GLY A 166 -6.07 4.61 -4.55
CA GLY A 166 -5.06 4.72 -5.58
C GLY A 166 -5.15 3.74 -6.75
N ALA A 167 -6.24 2.93 -6.88
CA ALA A 167 -6.35 1.92 -7.94
C ALA A 167 -6.18 2.49 -9.35
N HIS A 168 -6.59 3.73 -9.57
CA HIS A 168 -6.54 4.38 -10.89
C HIS A 168 -5.12 4.72 -11.39
N TYR A 169 -4.12 4.68 -10.51
CA TYR A 169 -2.71 4.84 -10.87
C TYR A 169 -1.82 3.68 -10.45
N SER A 170 -2.39 2.63 -9.85
CA SER A 170 -1.64 1.44 -9.45
C SER A 170 -1.28 0.57 -10.65
N ASP A 171 -0.09 0.00 -10.61
CA ASP A 171 0.38 -0.99 -11.58
C ASP A 171 -0.10 -2.40 -11.21
N PHE A 172 -0.07 -2.73 -9.90
CA PHE A 172 -0.48 -4.02 -9.37
C PHE A 172 -1.43 -3.86 -8.19
N GLY A 173 -2.16 -4.94 -7.87
CA GLY A 173 -2.99 -5.02 -6.67
C GLY A 173 -2.95 -6.41 -6.03
N ILE A 174 -3.04 -6.46 -4.70
CA ILE A 174 -3.30 -7.71 -3.97
C ILE A 174 -4.80 -7.93 -3.87
N LEU A 175 -5.27 -9.12 -4.21
CA LEU A 175 -6.67 -9.43 -4.43
C LEU A 175 -7.11 -10.67 -3.65
N VAL A 176 -8.15 -10.55 -2.84
CA VAL A 176 -8.83 -11.67 -2.20
C VAL A 176 -10.17 -11.94 -2.87
N VAL A 177 -10.43 -13.21 -3.23
CA VAL A 177 -11.64 -13.66 -3.95
C VAL A 177 -12.14 -14.99 -3.40
N ARG A 178 -13.39 -15.33 -3.75
CA ARG A 178 -14.03 -16.59 -3.38
C ARG A 178 -13.90 -17.61 -4.51
N HIS A 179 -13.19 -18.70 -4.21
CA HIS A 179 -13.08 -19.83 -5.15
C HIS A 179 -14.11 -20.94 -4.88
N ASP A 180 -14.58 -21.05 -3.63
CA ASP A 180 -15.57 -22.07 -3.25
C ASP A 180 -16.65 -21.45 -2.33
N PRO A 181 -17.90 -21.35 -2.80
CA PRO A 181 -19.01 -20.83 -2.02
C PRO A 181 -19.64 -21.87 -1.08
N ASP A 182 -19.37 -23.17 -1.28
CA ASP A 182 -20.05 -24.26 -0.61
C ASP A 182 -19.38 -24.70 0.70
N VAL A 183 -18.18 -24.19 0.97
CA VAL A 183 -17.46 -24.44 2.23
C VAL A 183 -17.63 -23.30 3.24
N ALA A 184 -17.15 -23.50 4.47
CA ALA A 184 -17.15 -22.44 5.48
C ALA A 184 -16.47 -21.17 4.91
N LYS A 185 -17.11 -19.99 5.11
CA LYS A 185 -16.77 -18.74 4.41
C LYS A 185 -15.28 -18.37 4.41
N HIS A 186 -14.54 -18.67 5.49
CA HIS A 186 -13.11 -18.42 5.58
C HIS A 186 -12.25 -19.40 4.78
N LYS A 187 -12.75 -20.61 4.51
CA LYS A 187 -12.02 -21.67 3.78
C LYS A 187 -12.17 -21.55 2.27
N GLY A 188 -13.23 -20.86 1.81
CA GLY A 188 -13.51 -20.70 0.38
C GLY A 188 -12.81 -19.50 -0.26
N LEU A 189 -11.78 -18.94 0.36
CA LEU A 189 -11.08 -17.77 -0.14
C LEU A 189 -9.69 -18.13 -0.68
N THR A 190 -9.31 -17.50 -1.78
CA THR A 190 -7.97 -17.58 -2.37
C THR A 190 -7.44 -16.18 -2.61
N PHE A 191 -6.13 -16.04 -2.61
CA PHE A 191 -5.47 -14.75 -2.66
C PHE A 191 -4.51 -14.68 -3.85
N PHE A 192 -4.52 -13.56 -4.56
CA PHE A 192 -3.70 -13.32 -5.75
C PHE A 192 -3.06 -11.94 -5.69
N PHE A 193 -2.05 -11.72 -6.50
CA PHE A 193 -1.74 -10.39 -7.01
C PHE A 193 -2.14 -10.30 -8.49
N VAL A 194 -2.44 -9.12 -8.98
CA VAL A 194 -2.94 -8.90 -10.33
C VAL A 194 -2.35 -7.64 -10.94
N ASP A 195 -2.00 -7.69 -12.22
CA ASP A 195 -1.68 -6.51 -13.02
C ASP A 195 -2.97 -5.70 -13.24
N MET A 196 -3.01 -4.46 -12.76
CA MET A 196 -4.19 -3.59 -12.86
C MET A 196 -4.55 -3.18 -14.28
N LYS A 197 -3.66 -3.46 -15.25
CA LYS A 197 -3.88 -3.23 -16.69
C LYS A 197 -4.38 -4.47 -17.42
N SER A 198 -4.64 -5.58 -16.70
CA SER A 198 -5.19 -6.80 -17.29
C SER A 198 -6.53 -6.54 -17.99
N PRO A 199 -6.77 -7.16 -19.16
CA PRO A 199 -8.07 -7.09 -19.83
C PRO A 199 -9.21 -7.50 -18.89
N GLY A 200 -10.33 -6.77 -18.92
CA GLY A 200 -11.49 -7.02 -18.05
C GLY A 200 -11.46 -6.22 -16.74
N ILE A 201 -10.36 -5.57 -16.37
CA ILE A 201 -10.33 -4.68 -15.21
C ILE A 201 -10.79 -3.28 -15.63
N THR A 202 -11.79 -2.75 -14.91
CA THR A 202 -12.24 -1.36 -15.07
C THR A 202 -12.18 -0.66 -13.73
N VAL A 203 -11.45 0.47 -13.67
CA VAL A 203 -11.33 1.30 -12.47
C VAL A 203 -12.16 2.58 -12.62
N LYS A 204 -13.00 2.88 -11.62
CA LYS A 204 -13.81 4.10 -11.59
C LYS A 204 -13.57 4.88 -10.30
N PRO A 205 -13.03 6.10 -10.36
CA PRO A 205 -12.85 6.94 -9.19
C PRO A 205 -14.20 7.27 -8.52
N ILE A 206 -14.24 7.19 -7.19
CA ILE A 206 -15.41 7.56 -6.38
C ILE A 206 -15.32 9.04 -6.04
N LYS A 207 -16.35 9.81 -6.39
CA LYS A 207 -16.45 11.21 -5.99
C LYS A 207 -16.77 11.29 -4.51
N GLN A 208 -15.87 11.88 -3.74
CA GLN A 208 -16.02 12.08 -2.31
C GLN A 208 -16.72 13.43 -2.01
N ILE A 209 -17.33 13.55 -0.82
CA ILE A 209 -17.97 14.80 -0.36
C ILE A 209 -16.98 15.97 -0.27
N THR A 210 -15.70 15.67 -0.06
CA THR A 210 -14.60 16.65 -0.06
C THR A 210 -14.26 17.20 -1.45
N GLY A 211 -14.94 16.74 -2.49
CA GLY A 211 -14.70 17.15 -3.89
C GLY A 211 -13.49 16.48 -4.55
N GLN A 212 -12.69 15.71 -3.81
CA GLN A 212 -11.56 14.98 -4.38
C GLN A 212 -12.05 13.76 -5.16
N ALA A 213 -12.21 13.92 -6.47
CA ALA A 213 -12.35 12.80 -7.39
C ALA A 213 -11.02 12.69 -8.16
N GLY A 214 -10.26 11.62 -7.91
CA GLY A 214 -9.15 11.25 -8.77
C GLY A 214 -7.83 12.02 -8.64
N THR A 215 -7.72 12.99 -7.73
CA THR A 215 -6.44 13.65 -7.41
C THR A 215 -5.91 13.14 -6.06
N GLY A 216 -4.73 12.55 -6.03
CA GLY A 216 -4.16 11.92 -4.83
C GLY A 216 -4.71 10.51 -4.58
N ALA A 217 -4.61 10.00 -3.34
CA ALA A 217 -5.03 8.66 -2.92
C ALA A 217 -6.57 8.49 -2.87
N GLY A 218 -7.29 8.96 -3.89
CA GLY A 218 -8.75 8.84 -3.97
C GLY A 218 -9.22 7.39 -3.99
N PHE A 219 -10.42 7.14 -3.45
CA PHE A 219 -11.04 5.83 -3.49
C PHE A 219 -11.60 5.49 -4.87
N ASN A 220 -11.59 4.20 -5.19
CA ASN A 220 -12.08 3.70 -6.47
C ASN A 220 -12.99 2.49 -6.29
N GLU A 221 -13.90 2.32 -7.25
CA GLU A 221 -14.52 1.05 -7.57
C GLU A 221 -13.66 0.35 -8.62
N VAL A 222 -13.47 -0.96 -8.45
CA VAL A 222 -12.73 -1.81 -9.40
C VAL A 222 -13.61 -2.98 -9.79
N TYR A 223 -13.89 -3.09 -11.08
CA TYR A 223 -14.72 -4.13 -11.66
C TYR A 223 -13.85 -5.17 -12.36
N PHE A 224 -14.20 -6.43 -12.18
CA PHE A 224 -13.57 -7.57 -12.83
C PHE A 224 -14.63 -8.26 -13.69
N ASP A 225 -14.38 -8.34 -15.00
CA ASP A 225 -15.25 -8.94 -15.99
C ASP A 225 -14.41 -9.94 -16.80
N ASP A 226 -14.55 -11.22 -16.44
CA ASP A 226 -13.78 -12.35 -16.98
C ASP A 226 -12.25 -12.11 -16.97
N VAL A 227 -11.74 -11.52 -15.91
CA VAL A 227 -10.30 -11.24 -15.77
C VAL A 227 -9.53 -12.53 -15.57
N ARG A 228 -8.60 -12.81 -16.46
CA ARG A 228 -7.76 -14.00 -16.42
C ARG A 228 -6.49 -13.75 -15.62
N ILE A 229 -6.27 -14.52 -14.57
CA ILE A 229 -5.07 -14.48 -13.70
C ILE A 229 -4.40 -15.85 -13.72
N PRO A 230 -3.10 -15.96 -14.06
CA PRO A 230 -2.35 -17.22 -13.96
C PRO A 230 -2.29 -17.73 -12.51
N ASP A 231 -2.37 -19.06 -12.32
CA ASP A 231 -2.22 -19.67 -10.99
C ASP A 231 -0.87 -19.33 -10.33
N SER A 232 0.13 -19.05 -11.14
CA SER A 232 1.44 -18.55 -10.66
C SER A 232 1.38 -17.21 -9.93
N GLN A 233 0.31 -16.43 -10.09
CA GLN A 233 0.10 -15.17 -9.34
C GLN A 233 -0.68 -15.38 -8.04
N ARG A 234 -0.94 -16.61 -7.66
CA ARG A 234 -1.55 -16.96 -6.37
C ARG A 234 -0.54 -16.82 -5.24
N LEU A 235 -0.99 -16.22 -4.12
CA LEU A 235 -0.21 -16.09 -2.89
C LEU A 235 -0.77 -17.02 -1.82
N GLY A 236 0.01 -17.99 -1.39
CA GLY A 236 -0.41 -19.08 -0.51
C GLY A 236 -1.12 -20.22 -1.27
N GLU A 237 -1.67 -21.20 -0.54
CA GLU A 237 -2.40 -22.32 -1.12
C GLU A 237 -3.86 -21.96 -1.46
N ILE A 238 -4.51 -22.77 -2.32
CA ILE A 238 -5.96 -22.66 -2.55
C ILE A 238 -6.68 -22.84 -1.22
N GLY A 239 -7.53 -21.88 -0.84
CA GLY A 239 -8.20 -21.88 0.46
C GLY A 239 -7.46 -21.14 1.57
N ASP A 240 -6.20 -20.73 1.38
CA ASP A 240 -5.42 -19.91 2.32
C ASP A 240 -5.76 -18.41 2.27
N GLY A 241 -6.67 -17.99 1.39
CA GLY A 241 -6.96 -16.57 1.16
C GLY A 241 -7.30 -15.78 2.43
N TRP A 242 -8.00 -16.42 3.39
CA TRP A 242 -8.27 -15.80 4.68
C TRP A 242 -7.00 -15.58 5.51
N LYS A 243 -6.12 -16.57 5.56
CA LYS A 243 -4.84 -16.49 6.28
C LYS A 243 -3.96 -15.36 5.72
N VAL A 244 -3.86 -15.29 4.39
CA VAL A 244 -3.09 -14.24 3.70
C VAL A 244 -3.73 -12.86 3.94
N ALA A 245 -5.07 -12.76 3.87
CA ALA A 245 -5.79 -11.52 4.15
C ALA A 245 -5.57 -11.04 5.60
N ILE A 246 -5.59 -11.93 6.59
CA ILE A 246 -5.28 -11.57 7.99
C ILE A 246 -3.84 -11.06 8.13
N THR A 247 -2.88 -11.70 7.47
CA THR A 247 -1.49 -11.20 7.44
C THR A 247 -1.43 -9.77 6.89
N THR A 248 -2.14 -9.49 5.79
CA THR A 248 -2.24 -8.14 5.21
C THR A 248 -2.81 -7.14 6.21
N LEU A 249 -3.95 -7.45 6.84
CA LEU A 249 -4.63 -6.58 7.80
C LEU A 249 -3.82 -6.32 9.08
N MET A 250 -2.99 -7.29 9.50
CA MET A 250 -2.07 -7.07 10.61
C MET A 250 -0.96 -6.10 10.25
N ASN A 251 -0.40 -6.20 9.04
CA ASN A 251 0.59 -5.25 8.53
C ASN A 251 -0.02 -3.86 8.31
N GLU A 252 -1.27 -3.77 7.83
CA GLU A 252 -2.03 -2.53 7.71
C GLU A 252 -2.11 -1.77 9.03
N ARG A 253 -2.45 -2.45 10.13
CA ARG A 253 -2.50 -1.84 11.47
C ARG A 253 -1.16 -1.26 11.92
N LEU A 254 -0.07 -1.93 11.57
CA LEU A 254 1.28 -1.44 11.86
C LEU A 254 1.64 -0.24 10.97
N ALA A 255 1.29 -0.27 9.69
CA ALA A 255 1.55 0.80 8.74
C ALA A 255 0.73 2.07 9.04
N VAL A 256 -0.57 1.91 9.37
CA VAL A 256 -1.44 3.04 9.73
C VAL A 256 -1.08 3.64 11.10
N GLY A 257 -0.55 2.82 12.03
CA GLY A 257 -0.05 3.29 13.33
C GLY A 257 1.18 4.20 13.22
N ASP A 258 1.90 4.14 12.11
CA ASP A 258 3.00 5.04 11.77
C ASP A 258 2.53 6.34 11.09
N ALA A 259 1.21 6.50 10.89
CA ALA A 259 0.64 7.67 10.22
C ALA A 259 1.11 8.95 10.93
N LYS A 260 1.54 9.91 10.13
CA LYS A 260 1.98 11.24 10.52
C LYS A 260 1.02 11.79 11.57
N GLY A 261 1.53 12.18 12.73
CA GLY A 261 0.73 12.82 13.76
C GLY A 261 -0.07 13.94 13.11
N SER A 262 -1.39 13.96 13.32
CA SER A 262 -2.19 15.10 12.91
C SER A 262 -1.58 16.36 13.54
N ASP A 263 -1.38 17.38 12.74
CA ASP A 263 -1.00 18.70 13.24
C ASP A 263 -2.16 19.24 14.10
N ILE A 264 -2.16 18.85 15.38
CA ILE A 264 -3.12 19.36 16.37
C ILE A 264 -2.98 20.88 16.47
N GLU A 265 -1.81 21.43 16.15
CA GLU A 265 -1.55 22.87 16.08
C GLU A 265 -2.29 23.58 14.92
N GLU A 266 -2.64 22.88 13.82
CA GLU A 266 -3.48 23.45 12.75
C GLU A 266 -4.99 23.42 13.11
N ALA A 267 -5.40 22.68 14.13
CA ALA A 267 -6.81 22.55 14.52
C ALA A 267 -7.20 23.46 15.69
N LEU A 268 -6.24 24.20 16.27
CA LEU A 268 -6.44 25.19 17.34
C LEU A 268 -6.21 26.61 16.81
#